data_4b8e9c6ab6701e795f236f861d4549dd
#
_entry.id   4b8e9c6ab6701e795f236f861d4549dd
#
_cell.length_a   1.000
_cell.length_b   1.000
_cell.length_c   1.000
_cell.angle_alpha   90.00
_cell.angle_beta   90.00
_cell.angle_gamma   90.00
#
_symmetry.space_group_name_H-M   'P 1'
#
loop_
_entity.id
_entity.type
_entity.pdbx_description
1 polymer ?
#
loop_
_entity_poly.entity_id
_entity_poly.type
_entity_poly.pdbx_seq_one_letter_code
_entity_poly.pdbx_strand_id
1 'polypeptide(L)'
;MQVKKIKYLSPFMELPVKNKQFYYRLIALWAVCEGTLGGIIHGFQLPITGLIVGSSAVIIICLIGYYIREKGAILRATILVCIFKLMLSPHSPIGAYYAVLFQGVLGELFFFNKKYYKTSCIVFATLALAESGAQGIIVPTLIYGMDFWKAVNKFISNLTNQENVTNYSLYIGAGYLFLHILVGFTIGIIASRIPSSVPNWKNEFSLKENQVNNTVSYAKPKENSRKNSPKRIGRSGLFVIWIILSLVWLQAVLHIGNPILVPDEVLHILMRSFLIILTWYFLIGPLLLKLLKRWLGKQKTKFQSSISEILLLIPSTNSLVTSSWNYTENKRGLKRLSVFFKIVMVNALLPE
;
A
#
# COMPACT_ATOMS: atom_id res chain seq x y z
N MET A 1 -33.88 42.38 -18.77
CA MET A 1 -33.67 40.93 -18.93
C MET A 1 -32.47 40.51 -18.06
N GLN A 2 -32.72 40.13 -16.78
CA GLN A 2 -31.68 39.79 -15.82
C GLN A 2 -31.29 38.34 -16.01
N VAL A 3 -30.04 38.08 -16.40
CA VAL A 3 -29.46 36.73 -16.49
C VAL A 3 -29.20 36.25 -15.05
N LYS A 4 -30.05 35.34 -14.57
CA LYS A 4 -29.86 34.61 -13.32
C LYS A 4 -28.57 33.78 -13.46
N LYS A 5 -27.45 34.24 -12.85
CA LYS A 5 -26.27 33.45 -12.61
C LYS A 5 -26.66 32.26 -11.74
N ILE A 6 -26.83 31.10 -12.34
CA ILE A 6 -26.94 29.82 -11.63
C ILE A 6 -25.59 29.57 -10.95
N LYS A 7 -25.53 29.87 -9.66
CA LYS A 7 -24.42 29.55 -8.78
C LYS A 7 -24.43 28.03 -8.62
N TYR A 8 -23.67 27.30 -9.45
CA TYR A 8 -23.38 25.92 -9.17
C TYR A 8 -22.61 25.89 -7.87
N LEU A 9 -23.32 25.64 -6.77
CA LEU A 9 -22.71 25.28 -5.49
C LEU A 9 -21.87 24.03 -5.74
N SER A 10 -20.55 24.20 -5.82
CA SER A 10 -19.65 23.06 -5.69
C SER A 10 -19.88 22.46 -4.29
N PRO A 11 -20.19 21.17 -4.16
CA PRO A 11 -20.50 20.58 -2.86
C PRO A 11 -19.26 20.38 -1.97
N PHE A 12 -18.17 21.07 -2.27
CA PHE A 12 -16.91 20.99 -1.55
C PHE A 12 -16.67 22.30 -0.82
N MET A 13 -17.18 22.38 0.42
CA MET A 13 -16.91 23.47 1.34
C MET A 13 -15.39 23.58 1.53
N GLU A 14 -14.82 24.78 1.35
CA GLU A 14 -13.40 25.01 1.59
C GLU A 14 -13.11 24.82 3.09
N LEU A 15 -12.09 24.01 3.39
CA LEU A 15 -11.62 23.82 4.76
C LEU A 15 -11.11 25.12 5.36
N PRO A 16 -11.32 25.39 6.67
CA PRO A 16 -10.64 26.46 7.37
C PRO A 16 -9.12 26.37 7.15
N VAL A 17 -8.43 27.48 6.91
CA VAL A 17 -7.01 27.52 6.49
C VAL A 17 -6.10 26.64 7.36
N LYS A 18 -6.28 26.64 8.68
CA LYS A 18 -5.47 25.83 9.60
C LYS A 18 -5.69 24.31 9.41
N ASN A 19 -6.93 23.89 9.19
CA ASN A 19 -7.24 22.48 8.95
C ASN A 19 -6.82 22.02 7.54
N LYS A 20 -6.78 22.94 6.58
CA LYS A 20 -6.39 22.68 5.19
C LYS A 20 -4.91 22.29 5.09
N GLN A 21 -4.01 23.05 5.72
CA GLN A 21 -2.57 22.74 5.72
C GLN A 21 -2.28 21.40 6.39
N PHE A 22 -2.90 21.16 7.54
CA PHE A 22 -2.78 19.91 8.25
C PHE A 22 -3.24 18.71 7.41
N TYR A 23 -4.40 18.83 6.77
CA TYR A 23 -4.95 17.82 5.87
C TYR A 23 -4.01 17.52 4.71
N TYR A 24 -3.42 18.53 4.08
CA TYR A 24 -2.52 18.34 2.96
C TYR A 24 -1.17 17.73 3.37
N ARG A 25 -0.69 17.98 4.58
CA ARG A 25 0.48 17.31 5.13
C ARG A 25 0.24 15.80 5.32
N LEU A 26 -0.92 15.42 5.82
CA LEU A 26 -1.29 14.00 5.93
C LEU A 26 -1.39 13.33 4.55
N ILE A 27 -1.95 14.02 3.56
CA ILE A 27 -2.01 13.51 2.19
C ILE A 27 -0.60 13.40 1.59
N ALA A 28 0.27 14.40 1.78
CA ALA A 28 1.66 14.36 1.33
C ALA A 28 2.42 13.19 1.97
N LEU A 29 2.24 12.97 3.29
CA LEU A 29 2.84 11.83 3.99
C LEU A 29 2.33 10.49 3.42
N TRP A 30 1.02 10.37 3.16
CA TRP A 30 0.46 9.16 2.54
C TRP A 30 1.00 8.95 1.13
N ALA A 31 1.06 10.01 0.31
CA ALA A 31 1.61 9.94 -1.03
C ALA A 31 3.09 9.55 -1.05
N VAL A 32 3.89 10.06 -0.10
CA VAL A 32 5.30 9.66 0.08
C VAL A 32 5.41 8.21 0.51
N CYS A 33 4.60 7.74 1.47
CA CYS A 33 4.58 6.33 1.87
C CYS A 33 4.22 5.42 0.68
N GLU A 34 3.20 5.74 -0.09
CA GLU A 34 2.77 4.96 -1.25
C GLU A 34 3.77 5.00 -2.42
N GLY A 35 4.38 6.16 -2.66
CA GLY A 35 5.30 6.36 -3.78
C GLY A 35 6.71 5.84 -3.49
N THR A 36 7.27 6.11 -2.31
CA THR A 36 8.66 5.76 -1.96
C THR A 36 8.75 4.41 -1.28
N LEU A 37 8.05 4.20 -0.16
CA LEU A 37 8.06 2.90 0.53
C LEU A 37 7.46 1.82 -0.35
N GLY A 38 6.30 2.09 -0.98
CA GLY A 38 5.69 1.17 -1.93
C GLY A 38 6.67 0.81 -3.06
N GLY A 39 7.33 1.79 -3.68
CA GLY A 39 8.30 1.56 -4.76
C GLY A 39 9.50 0.72 -4.33
N ILE A 40 10.10 1.01 -3.18
CA ILE A 40 11.26 0.28 -2.66
C ILE A 40 10.87 -1.14 -2.26
N ILE A 41 9.83 -1.30 -1.43
CA ILE A 41 9.44 -2.62 -0.88
C ILE A 41 8.86 -3.52 -1.97
N HIS A 42 8.12 -2.98 -2.96
CA HIS A 42 7.72 -3.75 -4.14
C HIS A 42 8.90 -4.22 -4.98
N GLY A 43 10.04 -3.49 -4.95
CA GLY A 43 11.27 -3.93 -5.58
C GLY A 43 11.86 -5.21 -4.98
N PHE A 44 11.64 -5.46 -3.69
CA PHE A 44 12.06 -6.69 -2.98
C PHE A 44 11.07 -7.86 -3.14
N GLN A 45 9.87 -7.62 -3.67
CA GLN A 45 8.81 -8.63 -3.90
C GLN A 45 8.48 -9.50 -2.67
N LEU A 46 8.57 -8.90 -1.49
CA LEU A 46 8.24 -9.60 -0.26
C LEU A 46 6.71 -9.80 -0.14
N PRO A 47 6.23 -10.98 0.29
CA PRO A 47 4.80 -11.23 0.45
C PRO A 47 4.14 -10.34 1.52
N ILE A 48 4.95 -9.69 2.38
CA ILE A 48 4.51 -8.76 3.44
C ILE A 48 4.47 -7.29 2.99
N THR A 49 4.73 -6.98 1.72
CA THR A 49 4.75 -5.61 1.19
C THR A 49 3.43 -4.88 1.43
N GLY A 50 2.32 -5.56 1.15
CA GLY A 50 0.97 -5.04 1.38
C GLY A 50 0.69 -4.74 2.85
N LEU A 51 1.23 -5.55 3.76
CA LEU A 51 1.12 -5.36 5.20
C LEU A 51 1.81 -4.06 5.66
N ILE A 52 3.02 -3.78 5.19
CA ILE A 52 3.80 -2.60 5.61
C ILE A 52 3.20 -1.32 5.02
N VAL A 53 2.99 -1.29 3.72
CA VAL A 53 2.43 -0.11 3.02
C VAL A 53 0.99 0.14 3.46
N GLY A 54 0.18 -0.92 3.55
CA GLY A 54 -1.20 -0.85 4.02
C GLY A 54 -1.32 -0.33 5.46
N SER A 55 -0.42 -0.75 6.36
CA SER A 55 -0.40 -0.25 7.75
C SER A 55 -0.16 1.26 7.83
N SER A 56 0.76 1.79 7.01
CA SER A 56 1.01 3.23 6.96
C SER A 56 -0.20 4.01 6.46
N ALA A 57 -0.84 3.53 5.40
CA ALA A 57 -2.06 4.12 4.86
C ALA A 57 -3.22 4.11 5.88
N VAL A 58 -3.43 2.98 6.54
CA VAL A 58 -4.44 2.82 7.61
C VAL A 58 -4.26 3.84 8.72
N ILE A 59 -3.03 4.01 9.23
CA ILE A 59 -2.74 5.00 10.28
C ILE A 59 -3.12 6.41 9.81
N ILE A 60 -2.71 6.80 8.59
CA ILE A 60 -2.98 8.12 8.06
C ILE A 60 -4.48 8.34 7.84
N ILE A 61 -5.20 7.34 7.34
CA ILE A 61 -6.66 7.39 7.19
C ILE A 61 -7.34 7.59 8.55
N CYS A 62 -6.91 6.85 9.60
CA CYS A 62 -7.43 7.05 10.95
C CYS A 62 -7.19 8.49 11.44
N LEU A 63 -6.01 9.06 11.19
CA LEU A 63 -5.69 10.43 11.57
C LEU A 63 -6.55 11.46 10.80
N ILE A 64 -6.75 11.28 9.49
CA ILE A 64 -7.68 12.11 8.71
C ILE A 64 -9.09 11.99 9.30
N GLY A 65 -9.55 10.79 9.60
CA GLY A 65 -10.86 10.55 10.22
C GLY A 65 -11.03 11.23 11.59
N TYR A 66 -9.96 11.38 12.37
CA TYR A 66 -9.98 12.07 13.66
C TYR A 66 -10.00 13.58 13.53
N TYR A 67 -9.04 14.13 12.76
CA TYR A 67 -8.80 15.58 12.72
C TYR A 67 -9.69 16.31 11.73
N ILE A 68 -10.09 15.67 10.62
CA ILE A 68 -10.89 16.31 9.58
C ILE A 68 -12.35 15.88 9.73
N ARG A 69 -13.21 16.84 10.06
CA ARG A 69 -14.62 16.56 10.36
C ARG A 69 -15.54 16.54 9.14
N GLU A 70 -15.02 16.83 7.95
CA GLU A 70 -15.81 16.89 6.73
C GLU A 70 -16.12 15.52 6.15
N LYS A 71 -17.36 15.35 5.69
CA LYS A 71 -17.75 14.15 4.93
C LYS A 71 -17.04 14.12 3.59
N GLY A 72 -16.59 12.94 3.17
CA GLY A 72 -15.87 12.77 1.91
C GLY A 72 -14.40 13.21 1.98
N ALA A 73 -13.87 13.59 3.15
CA ALA A 73 -12.48 14.00 3.30
C ALA A 73 -11.51 12.84 3.00
N ILE A 74 -11.81 11.64 3.50
CA ILE A 74 -10.97 10.47 3.27
C ILE A 74 -11.01 10.06 1.80
N LEU A 75 -12.18 10.06 1.16
CA LEU A 75 -12.29 9.76 -0.27
C LEU A 75 -11.54 10.78 -1.14
N ARG A 76 -11.61 12.06 -0.78
CA ARG A 76 -10.87 13.13 -1.45
C ARG A 76 -9.36 12.94 -1.31
N ALA A 77 -8.90 12.63 -0.09
CA ALA A 77 -7.50 12.28 0.16
C ALA A 77 -7.05 11.07 -0.67
N THR A 78 -7.86 10.03 -0.72
CA THR A 78 -7.60 8.80 -1.50
C THR A 78 -7.42 9.10 -2.98
N ILE A 79 -8.30 9.91 -3.57
CA ILE A 79 -8.19 10.30 -4.98
C ILE A 79 -6.87 11.08 -5.22
N LEU A 80 -6.54 12.02 -4.34
CA LEU A 80 -5.30 12.79 -4.42
C LEU A 80 -4.08 11.88 -4.31
N VAL A 81 -4.07 10.93 -3.36
CA VAL A 81 -2.99 9.95 -3.23
C VAL A 81 -2.87 9.07 -4.47
N CYS A 82 -3.97 8.62 -5.08
CA CYS A 82 -3.94 7.88 -6.35
C CYS A 82 -3.33 8.73 -7.48
N ILE A 83 -3.62 10.03 -7.54
CA ILE A 83 -3.02 10.95 -8.52
C ILE A 83 -1.52 11.07 -8.29
N PHE A 84 -1.08 11.28 -7.03
CA PHE A 84 0.34 11.34 -6.69
C PHE A 84 1.05 10.01 -6.94
N LYS A 85 0.43 8.88 -6.64
CA LYS A 85 0.95 7.55 -6.96
C LYS A 85 1.17 7.39 -8.47
N LEU A 86 0.24 7.88 -9.30
CA LEU A 86 0.41 7.87 -10.75
C LEU A 86 1.57 8.75 -11.21
N MET A 87 1.82 9.89 -10.54
CA MET A 87 2.90 10.81 -10.86
C MET A 87 4.28 10.30 -10.37
N LEU A 88 4.34 9.78 -9.15
CA LEU A 88 5.58 9.34 -8.49
C LEU A 88 5.99 7.91 -8.90
N SER A 89 5.02 7.04 -9.17
CA SER A 89 5.23 5.64 -9.50
C SER A 89 4.32 5.18 -10.64
N PRO A 90 4.52 5.66 -11.89
CA PRO A 90 3.63 5.44 -13.04
C PRO A 90 3.55 3.97 -13.49
N HIS A 91 4.49 3.13 -13.03
CA HIS A 91 4.56 1.70 -13.33
C HIS A 91 3.92 0.81 -12.25
N SER A 92 3.25 1.41 -11.26
CA SER A 92 2.54 0.63 -10.23
C SER A 92 1.45 -0.24 -10.86
N PRO A 93 1.34 -1.52 -10.43
CA PRO A 93 0.30 -2.41 -10.93
C PRO A 93 -1.09 -1.92 -10.51
N ILE A 94 -2.12 -2.30 -11.28
CA ILE A 94 -3.51 -1.88 -11.04
C ILE A 94 -4.00 -2.29 -9.63
N GLY A 95 -3.58 -3.45 -9.13
CA GLY A 95 -3.90 -3.92 -7.78
C GLY A 95 -3.46 -2.97 -6.66
N ALA A 96 -2.35 -2.24 -6.87
CA ALA A 96 -1.89 -1.26 -5.91
C ALA A 96 -2.79 -0.01 -5.83
N TYR A 97 -3.47 0.36 -6.93
CA TYR A 97 -4.51 1.41 -6.92
C TYR A 97 -5.80 0.90 -6.30
N TYR A 98 -6.16 -0.35 -6.59
CA TYR A 98 -7.31 -0.99 -5.98
C TYR A 98 -7.19 -1.00 -4.45
N ALA A 99 -6.05 -1.41 -3.90
CA ALA A 99 -5.81 -1.42 -2.46
C ALA A 99 -6.00 -0.02 -1.82
N VAL A 100 -5.42 1.03 -2.43
CA VAL A 100 -5.58 2.41 -1.93
C VAL A 100 -7.04 2.86 -1.99
N LEU A 101 -7.73 2.60 -3.10
CA LEU A 101 -9.14 2.96 -3.26
C LEU A 101 -10.03 2.20 -2.28
N PHE A 102 -9.80 0.89 -2.10
CA PHE A 102 -10.54 0.07 -1.15
C PHE A 102 -10.38 0.59 0.28
N GLN A 103 -9.14 0.85 0.72
CA GLN A 103 -8.86 1.41 2.04
C GLN A 103 -9.52 2.78 2.24
N GLY A 104 -9.50 3.63 1.20
CA GLY A 104 -10.14 4.94 1.26
C GLY A 104 -11.66 4.88 1.38
N VAL A 105 -12.32 4.02 0.60
CA VAL A 105 -13.76 3.80 0.66
C VAL A 105 -14.16 3.21 2.01
N LEU A 106 -13.43 2.18 2.45
CA LEU A 106 -13.66 1.54 3.74
C LEU A 106 -13.45 2.55 4.89
N GLY A 107 -12.39 3.35 4.83
CA GLY A 107 -12.12 4.41 5.80
C GLY A 107 -13.24 5.45 5.87
N GLU A 108 -13.72 5.96 4.73
CA GLU A 108 -14.84 6.90 4.72
C GLU A 108 -16.09 6.30 5.36
N LEU A 109 -16.38 5.03 5.11
CA LEU A 109 -17.52 4.32 5.70
C LEU A 109 -17.42 4.24 7.23
N PHE A 110 -16.26 3.83 7.77
CA PHE A 110 -16.08 3.67 9.21
C PHE A 110 -15.95 4.98 9.97
N PHE A 111 -15.43 6.03 9.34
CA PHE A 111 -15.28 7.35 9.96
C PHE A 111 -16.43 8.32 9.62
N PHE A 112 -17.46 7.85 8.92
CA PHE A 112 -18.66 8.65 8.67
C PHE A 112 -19.36 9.05 9.97
N ASN A 113 -19.46 8.14 10.94
CA ASN A 113 -20.00 8.37 12.27
C ASN A 113 -18.88 8.38 13.32
N LYS A 114 -18.51 9.58 13.79
CA LYS A 114 -17.34 9.82 14.65
C LYS A 114 -17.51 9.40 16.11
N LYS A 115 -18.69 8.89 16.49
CA LYS A 115 -19.03 8.59 17.89
C LYS A 115 -18.11 7.50 18.48
N TYR A 116 -17.67 6.55 17.67
CA TYR A 116 -16.90 5.37 18.11
C TYR A 116 -15.51 5.30 17.49
N TYR A 117 -14.76 6.43 17.52
CA TYR A 117 -13.47 6.54 16.85
C TYR A 117 -12.51 5.38 17.12
N LYS A 118 -12.31 4.98 18.40
CA LYS A 118 -11.38 3.89 18.75
C LYS A 118 -11.80 2.56 18.12
N THR A 119 -13.06 2.20 18.24
CA THR A 119 -13.61 0.98 17.62
C THR A 119 -13.52 1.05 16.11
N SER A 120 -13.85 2.20 15.49
CA SER A 120 -13.71 2.40 14.06
C SER A 120 -12.28 2.20 13.58
N CYS A 121 -11.27 2.70 14.30
CA CYS A 121 -9.87 2.46 13.97
C CYS A 121 -9.52 0.97 13.99
N ILE A 122 -9.93 0.24 15.03
CA ILE A 122 -9.61 -1.19 15.18
C ILE A 122 -10.27 -2.00 14.08
N VAL A 123 -11.58 -1.83 13.88
CA VAL A 123 -12.33 -2.61 12.88
C VAL A 123 -11.87 -2.28 11.46
N PHE A 124 -11.72 -0.99 11.15
CA PHE A 124 -11.20 -0.54 9.87
C PHE A 124 -9.82 -1.12 9.55
N ALA A 125 -8.87 -1.00 10.49
CA ALA A 125 -7.51 -1.49 10.32
C ALA A 125 -7.47 -3.01 10.11
N THR A 126 -8.25 -3.74 10.92
CA THR A 126 -8.35 -5.20 10.82
C THR A 126 -8.89 -5.63 9.46
N LEU A 127 -9.98 -5.01 8.99
CA LEU A 127 -10.58 -5.35 7.70
C LEU A 127 -9.69 -4.92 6.52
N ALA A 128 -9.06 -3.75 6.59
CA ALA A 128 -8.17 -3.26 5.52
C ALA A 128 -6.93 -4.15 5.35
N LEU A 129 -6.34 -4.64 6.45
CA LEU A 129 -5.19 -5.55 6.36
C LEU A 129 -5.60 -7.00 6.10
N ALA A 130 -6.75 -7.44 6.58
CA ALA A 130 -7.32 -8.74 6.22
C ALA A 130 -7.58 -8.84 4.71
N GLU A 131 -8.10 -7.77 4.08
CA GLU A 131 -8.27 -7.70 2.63
C GLU A 131 -6.93 -7.81 1.90
N SER A 132 -5.89 -7.10 2.38
CA SER A 132 -4.53 -7.23 1.81
C SER A 132 -4.00 -8.67 1.91
N GLY A 133 -4.25 -9.36 3.02
CA GLY A 133 -3.93 -10.79 3.18
C GLY A 133 -4.74 -11.67 2.24
N ALA A 134 -6.03 -11.41 2.12
CA ALA A 134 -6.92 -12.16 1.24
C ALA A 134 -6.49 -12.04 -0.24
N GLN A 135 -6.04 -10.86 -0.70
CA GLN A 135 -5.48 -10.70 -2.05
C GLN A 135 -4.30 -11.63 -2.29
N GLY A 136 -3.42 -11.83 -1.29
CA GLY A 136 -2.27 -12.74 -1.36
C GLY A 136 -2.65 -14.21 -1.57
N ILE A 137 -3.88 -14.60 -1.21
CA ILE A 137 -4.41 -15.95 -1.41
C ILE A 137 -5.27 -16.01 -2.69
N ILE A 138 -6.17 -15.04 -2.85
CA ILE A 138 -7.14 -15.03 -3.96
C ILE A 138 -6.42 -14.90 -5.32
N VAL A 139 -5.42 -14.04 -5.44
CA VAL A 139 -4.73 -13.80 -6.71
C VAL A 139 -4.02 -15.05 -7.23
N PRO A 140 -3.18 -15.77 -6.45
CA PRO A 140 -2.64 -17.06 -6.88
C PRO A 140 -3.70 -18.10 -7.19
N THR A 141 -4.78 -18.18 -6.38
CA THR A 141 -5.88 -19.10 -6.63
C THR A 141 -6.59 -18.82 -7.97
N LEU A 142 -6.81 -17.56 -8.32
CA LEU A 142 -7.39 -17.19 -9.61
C LEU A 142 -6.48 -17.56 -10.77
N ILE A 143 -5.17 -17.34 -10.64
CA ILE A 143 -4.18 -17.56 -11.71
C ILE A 143 -3.91 -19.04 -11.90
N TYR A 144 -3.58 -19.77 -10.83
CA TYR A 144 -3.13 -21.16 -10.90
C TYR A 144 -4.24 -22.19 -10.67
N GLY A 145 -5.38 -21.79 -10.10
CA GLY A 145 -6.50 -22.67 -9.76
C GLY A 145 -6.32 -23.40 -8.43
N MET A 146 -7.32 -24.22 -8.10
CA MET A 146 -7.29 -25.06 -6.89
C MET A 146 -6.26 -26.20 -6.99
N ASP A 147 -5.92 -26.62 -8.20
CA ASP A 147 -4.95 -27.68 -8.42
C ASP A 147 -3.53 -27.27 -7.97
N PHE A 148 -3.22 -25.99 -8.03
CA PHE A 148 -2.00 -25.44 -7.41
C PHE A 148 -1.91 -25.76 -5.91
N TRP A 149 -3.00 -25.59 -5.17
CA TRP A 149 -3.01 -25.86 -3.73
C TRP A 149 -2.94 -27.35 -3.43
N LYS A 150 -3.56 -28.19 -4.28
CA LYS A 150 -3.39 -29.65 -4.22
C LYS A 150 -1.93 -30.05 -4.45
N ALA A 151 -1.29 -29.44 -5.45
CA ALA A 151 0.13 -29.65 -5.74
C ALA A 151 1.03 -29.23 -4.56
N VAL A 152 0.74 -28.09 -3.92
CA VAL A 152 1.44 -27.66 -2.69
C VAL A 152 1.27 -28.68 -1.56
N ASN A 153 0.05 -29.19 -1.34
CA ASN A 153 -0.19 -30.20 -0.31
C ASN A 153 0.60 -31.49 -0.58
N LYS A 154 0.57 -31.98 -1.83
CA LYS A 154 1.30 -33.18 -2.23
C LYS A 154 2.81 -33.01 -2.11
N PHE A 155 3.32 -31.85 -2.52
CA PHE A 155 4.74 -31.51 -2.38
C PHE A 155 5.21 -31.55 -0.92
N ILE A 156 4.46 -30.93 -0.01
CA ILE A 156 4.80 -30.92 1.42
C ILE A 156 4.69 -32.33 2.02
N SER A 157 3.64 -33.08 1.68
CA SER A 157 3.48 -34.46 2.15
C SER A 157 4.65 -35.35 1.73
N ASN A 158 5.11 -35.20 0.49
CA ASN A 158 6.28 -35.92 0.00
C ASN A 158 7.58 -35.53 0.75
N LEU A 159 7.77 -34.25 1.07
CA LEU A 159 8.91 -33.78 1.85
C LEU A 159 8.91 -34.26 3.30
N THR A 160 7.74 -34.46 3.88
CA THR A 160 7.56 -34.88 5.27
C THR A 160 7.44 -36.41 5.42
N ASN A 161 7.53 -37.15 4.30
CA ASN A 161 7.34 -38.61 4.23
C ASN A 161 6.01 -39.08 4.88
N GLN A 162 4.93 -38.26 4.72
CA GLN A 162 3.62 -38.61 5.23
C GLN A 162 2.81 -39.31 4.14
N GLU A 163 2.28 -40.49 4.46
CA GLU A 163 1.41 -41.24 3.55
C GLU A 163 0.07 -40.55 3.29
N ASN A 164 -0.45 -39.85 4.30
CA ASN A 164 -1.72 -39.11 4.17
C ASN A 164 -1.50 -37.67 3.72
N VAL A 165 -2.17 -37.26 2.65
CA VAL A 165 -2.11 -35.88 2.15
C VAL A 165 -2.88 -34.96 3.09
N THR A 166 -2.17 -34.19 3.90
CA THR A 166 -2.74 -33.18 4.80
C THR A 166 -2.99 -31.88 4.06
N ASN A 167 -4.01 -31.12 4.44
CA ASN A 167 -4.34 -29.82 3.84
C ASN A 167 -3.41 -28.69 4.32
N TYR A 168 -2.11 -28.83 4.10
CA TYR A 168 -1.08 -27.85 4.48
C TYR A 168 -1.35 -26.46 3.90
N SER A 169 -1.84 -26.38 2.66
CA SER A 169 -2.18 -25.12 2.00
C SER A 169 -3.25 -24.33 2.77
N LEU A 170 -4.23 -25.02 3.39
CA LEU A 170 -5.24 -24.40 4.23
C LEU A 170 -4.62 -23.78 5.48
N TYR A 171 -3.71 -24.51 6.15
CA TYR A 171 -3.05 -24.01 7.35
C TYR A 171 -2.12 -22.85 7.04
N ILE A 172 -1.38 -22.89 5.93
CA ILE A 172 -0.51 -21.80 5.46
C ILE A 172 -1.35 -20.57 5.12
N GLY A 173 -2.42 -20.74 4.35
CA GLY A 173 -3.32 -19.65 3.97
C GLY A 173 -4.04 -19.03 5.19
N ALA A 174 -4.55 -19.86 6.08
CA ALA A 174 -5.19 -19.41 7.31
C ALA A 174 -4.20 -18.68 8.23
N GLY A 175 -2.99 -19.20 8.42
CA GLY A 175 -1.93 -18.57 9.21
C GLY A 175 -1.50 -17.22 8.62
N TYR A 176 -1.36 -17.15 7.28
CA TYR A 176 -1.06 -15.91 6.57
C TYR A 176 -2.15 -14.85 6.76
N LEU A 177 -3.43 -15.23 6.59
CA LEU A 177 -4.56 -14.33 6.82
C LEU A 177 -4.66 -13.91 8.30
N PHE A 178 -4.46 -14.85 9.22
CA PHE A 178 -4.46 -14.58 10.66
C PHE A 178 -3.38 -13.56 11.05
N LEU A 179 -2.17 -13.68 10.46
CA LEU A 179 -1.10 -12.70 10.67
C LEU A 179 -1.54 -11.28 10.24
N HIS A 180 -2.21 -11.15 9.08
CA HIS A 180 -2.71 -9.86 8.60
C HIS A 180 -3.80 -9.29 9.52
N ILE A 181 -4.70 -10.14 10.01
CA ILE A 181 -5.74 -9.77 10.98
C ILE A 181 -5.11 -9.30 12.30
N LEU A 182 -4.13 -10.04 12.81
CA LEU A 182 -3.44 -9.72 14.06
C LEU A 182 -2.70 -8.38 13.96
N VAL A 183 -1.96 -8.18 12.87
CA VAL A 183 -1.29 -6.90 12.61
C VAL A 183 -2.30 -5.78 12.42
N GLY A 184 -3.40 -6.01 11.70
CA GLY A 184 -4.49 -5.04 11.55
C GLY A 184 -5.09 -4.60 12.88
N PHE A 185 -5.36 -5.56 13.75
CA PHE A 185 -5.86 -5.28 15.10
C PHE A 185 -4.88 -4.44 15.92
N THR A 186 -3.59 -4.80 15.93
CA THR A 186 -2.55 -4.05 16.65
C THR A 186 -2.34 -2.65 16.09
N ILE A 187 -2.30 -2.48 14.77
CA ILE A 187 -2.22 -1.18 14.10
C ILE A 187 -3.44 -0.31 14.41
N GLY A 188 -4.64 -0.90 14.45
CA GLY A 188 -5.86 -0.20 14.82
C GLY A 188 -5.81 0.36 16.25
N ILE A 189 -5.30 -0.42 17.21
CA ILE A 189 -5.08 0.04 18.59
C ILE A 189 -4.05 1.18 18.62
N ILE A 190 -2.92 1.04 17.93
CA ILE A 190 -1.88 2.07 17.84
C ILE A 190 -2.47 3.35 17.24
N ALA A 191 -3.11 3.27 16.07
CA ALA A 191 -3.71 4.40 15.39
C ALA A 191 -4.74 5.14 16.25
N SER A 192 -5.55 4.40 17.01
CA SER A 192 -6.55 4.98 17.90
C SER A 192 -5.97 5.80 19.06
N ARG A 193 -4.72 5.52 19.46
CA ARG A 193 -4.02 6.18 20.58
C ARG A 193 -3.14 7.36 20.13
N ILE A 194 -2.76 7.43 18.86
CA ILE A 194 -1.85 8.47 18.33
C ILE A 194 -2.36 9.88 18.68
N PRO A 195 -3.63 10.26 18.43
CA PRO A 195 -4.07 11.63 18.68
C PRO A 195 -3.91 12.09 20.13
N SER A 196 -4.09 11.18 21.09
CA SER A 196 -3.89 11.48 22.52
C SER A 196 -2.43 11.44 22.97
N SER A 197 -1.57 10.73 22.23
CA SER A 197 -0.15 10.55 22.59
C SER A 197 0.76 11.62 22.00
N VAL A 198 0.42 12.18 20.84
CA VAL A 198 1.23 13.16 20.11
C VAL A 198 1.56 14.42 20.94
N PRO A 199 0.64 15.02 21.71
CA PRO A 199 0.97 16.16 22.56
C PRO A 199 2.08 15.85 23.58
N ASN A 200 2.08 14.65 24.16
CA ASN A 200 3.10 14.21 25.12
C ASN A 200 4.46 13.97 24.47
N TRP A 201 4.48 13.61 23.18
CA TRP A 201 5.72 13.39 22.42
C TRP A 201 6.34 14.69 21.89
N LYS A 202 5.58 15.79 21.85
CA LYS A 202 6.03 17.07 21.27
C LYS A 202 7.36 17.55 21.89
N ASN A 203 7.45 17.59 23.21
CA ASN A 203 8.62 18.13 23.90
C ASN A 203 9.89 17.29 23.68
N GLU A 204 9.76 15.99 23.41
CA GLU A 204 10.88 15.07 23.26
C GLU A 204 11.31 14.91 21.78
N PHE A 205 10.35 14.96 20.86
CA PHE A 205 10.56 14.55 19.46
C PHE A 205 10.32 15.65 18.42
N SER A 206 10.06 16.89 18.82
CA SER A 206 10.01 18.02 17.88
C SER A 206 11.42 18.28 17.32
N LEU A 207 11.57 18.19 16.00
CA LEU A 207 12.79 18.59 15.33
C LEU A 207 12.78 20.10 15.13
N LYS A 208 13.83 20.80 15.59
CA LYS A 208 13.98 22.24 15.33
C LYS A 208 14.11 22.45 13.82
N GLU A 209 13.47 23.48 13.30
CA GLU A 209 13.42 23.84 11.86
C GLU A 209 14.82 23.89 11.22
N ASN A 210 15.84 24.33 11.98
CA ASN A 210 17.22 24.35 11.53
C ASN A 210 17.83 22.97 11.24
N GLN A 211 17.31 21.89 11.86
CA GLN A 211 17.77 20.52 11.58
C GLN A 211 17.15 19.95 10.30
N VAL A 212 15.93 20.37 9.96
CA VAL A 212 15.27 20.00 8.70
C VAL A 212 15.87 20.77 7.53
N ASN A 213 16.13 22.07 7.70
CA ASN A 213 16.66 22.94 6.65
C ASN A 213 18.10 22.63 6.28
N ASN A 214 18.95 22.24 7.23
CA ASN A 214 20.34 21.84 6.95
C ASN A 214 20.45 20.58 6.09
N THR A 215 19.49 19.67 6.15
CA THR A 215 19.43 18.48 5.27
C THR A 215 18.87 18.81 3.88
N VAL A 216 18.02 19.83 3.75
CA VAL A 216 17.49 20.29 2.46
C VAL A 216 18.56 21.01 1.64
N SER A 217 19.52 21.71 2.29
CA SER A 217 20.56 22.46 1.61
C SER A 217 21.57 21.59 0.81
N TYR A 218 21.67 20.30 1.14
CA TYR A 218 22.60 19.38 0.45
C TYR A 218 21.92 18.47 -0.58
N ALA A 219 20.59 18.45 -0.64
CA ALA A 219 19.87 17.76 -1.68
C ALA A 219 19.58 18.72 -2.84
N LYS A 220 20.62 19.22 -3.54
CA LYS A 220 20.42 19.64 -4.93
C LYS A 220 19.69 18.51 -5.64
N PRO A 221 18.59 18.79 -6.37
CA PRO A 221 18.01 17.78 -7.22
C PRO A 221 19.14 17.28 -8.10
N LYS A 222 19.63 16.07 -7.88
CA LYS A 222 20.42 15.40 -8.91
C LYS A 222 19.45 15.37 -10.09
N GLU A 223 19.75 16.21 -11.04
CA GLU A 223 19.23 16.11 -12.39
C GLU A 223 19.49 14.67 -12.80
N ASN A 224 18.46 13.84 -12.62
CA ASN A 224 18.51 12.45 -13.01
C ASN A 224 18.70 12.47 -14.53
N SER A 225 19.97 12.49 -14.95
CA SER A 225 20.31 11.96 -16.24
C SER A 225 19.59 10.63 -16.30
N ARG A 226 18.62 10.54 -17.22
CA ARG A 226 17.91 9.32 -17.58
C ARG A 226 18.95 8.26 -17.96
N LYS A 227 19.62 7.66 -16.98
CA LYS A 227 20.22 6.36 -17.16
C LYS A 227 19.07 5.45 -17.49
N ASN A 228 19.02 5.01 -18.74
CA ASN A 228 18.18 3.91 -19.19
C ASN A 228 18.35 2.79 -18.17
N SER A 229 17.46 2.76 -17.18
CA SER A 229 17.39 1.61 -16.29
C SER A 229 17.04 0.44 -17.20
N PRO A 230 17.81 -0.66 -17.18
CA PRO A 230 17.47 -1.84 -17.96
C PRO A 230 16.04 -2.17 -17.64
N LYS A 231 15.20 -2.39 -18.67
CA LYS A 231 13.84 -2.88 -18.52
C LYS A 231 13.93 -4.14 -17.67
N ARG A 232 13.73 -3.99 -16.36
CA ARG A 232 13.62 -5.13 -15.46
C ARG A 232 12.34 -5.83 -15.88
N ILE A 233 12.48 -6.88 -16.68
CA ILE A 233 11.45 -7.89 -16.91
C ILE A 233 11.01 -8.30 -15.51
N GLY A 234 9.75 -7.99 -15.19
CA GLY A 234 9.25 -8.07 -13.84
C GLY A 234 9.48 -9.47 -13.26
N ARG A 235 10.41 -9.58 -12.34
CA ARG A 235 10.51 -10.71 -11.42
C ARG A 235 9.32 -10.59 -10.44
N SER A 236 8.10 -10.78 -10.92
CA SER A 236 6.95 -10.92 -10.04
C SER A 236 7.08 -12.28 -9.35
N GLY A 237 6.69 -12.37 -8.06
CA GLY A 237 6.66 -13.64 -7.35
C GLY A 237 5.87 -14.72 -8.12
N LEU A 238 4.86 -14.30 -8.89
CA LEU A 238 4.10 -15.15 -9.82
C LEU A 238 4.99 -15.76 -10.92
N PHE A 239 5.94 -15.01 -11.46
CA PHE A 239 6.88 -15.52 -12.46
C PHE A 239 7.86 -16.52 -11.86
N VAL A 240 8.28 -16.32 -10.61
CA VAL A 240 9.12 -17.29 -9.88
C VAL A 240 8.36 -18.60 -9.66
N ILE A 241 7.10 -18.53 -9.23
CA ILE A 241 6.24 -19.71 -9.09
C ILE A 241 6.12 -20.44 -10.44
N TRP A 242 5.92 -19.71 -11.52
CA TRP A 242 5.79 -20.28 -12.86
C TRP A 242 7.08 -21.01 -13.30
N ILE A 243 8.27 -20.43 -13.02
CA ILE A 243 9.57 -21.09 -13.27
C ILE A 243 9.69 -22.37 -12.45
N ILE A 244 9.36 -22.32 -11.15
CA ILE A 244 9.44 -23.50 -10.26
C ILE A 244 8.53 -24.61 -10.79
N LEU A 245 7.28 -24.30 -11.14
CA LEU A 245 6.35 -25.28 -11.72
C LEU A 245 6.88 -25.85 -13.05
N SER A 246 7.50 -25.00 -13.89
CA SER A 246 8.11 -25.48 -15.14
C SER A 246 9.29 -26.42 -14.91
N LEU A 247 10.11 -26.16 -13.88
CA LEU A 247 11.21 -27.04 -13.51
C LEU A 247 10.70 -28.37 -12.93
N VAL A 248 9.66 -28.37 -12.12
CA VAL A 248 9.00 -29.57 -11.60
C VAL A 248 8.39 -30.40 -12.73
N TRP A 249 7.74 -29.73 -13.71
CA TRP A 249 7.22 -30.39 -14.90
C TRP A 249 8.35 -31.04 -15.72
N LEU A 250 9.43 -30.30 -15.96
CA LEU A 250 10.59 -30.81 -16.72
C LEU A 250 11.24 -32.01 -16.02
N GLN A 251 11.40 -31.96 -14.69
CA GLN A 251 11.89 -33.08 -13.88
C GLN A 251 11.03 -34.34 -14.05
N ALA A 252 9.70 -34.15 -14.01
CA ALA A 252 8.77 -35.27 -14.17
C ALA A 252 8.76 -35.84 -15.59
N VAL A 253 8.87 -35.01 -16.65
CA VAL A 253 8.93 -35.44 -18.04
C VAL A 253 10.25 -36.13 -18.37
N LEU A 254 11.37 -35.64 -17.85
CA LEU A 254 12.69 -36.21 -18.07
C LEU A 254 12.99 -37.44 -17.17
N HIS A 255 12.03 -37.86 -16.34
CA HIS A 255 12.16 -38.98 -15.41
C HIS A 255 13.40 -38.88 -14.49
N ILE A 256 13.76 -37.64 -14.07
CA ILE A 256 14.86 -37.38 -13.16
C ILE A 256 14.39 -37.63 -11.72
N GLY A 257 14.65 -38.86 -11.21
CA GLY A 257 14.19 -39.28 -9.89
C GLY A 257 12.68 -39.57 -9.81
N ASN A 258 12.16 -39.68 -8.60
CA ASN A 258 10.72 -39.86 -8.41
C ASN A 258 9.97 -38.54 -8.71
N PRO A 259 8.93 -38.55 -9.57
CA PRO A 259 8.20 -37.38 -9.92
C PRO A 259 7.47 -36.81 -8.68
N ILE A 260 7.73 -35.55 -8.36
CA ILE A 260 7.09 -34.86 -7.23
C ILE A 260 5.59 -34.68 -7.48
N LEU A 261 5.20 -34.45 -8.74
CA LEU A 261 3.83 -34.28 -9.20
C LEU A 261 3.61 -34.97 -10.54
N VAL A 262 2.38 -35.37 -10.83
CA VAL A 262 2.00 -35.94 -12.12
C VAL A 262 2.18 -34.91 -13.23
N PRO A 263 2.89 -35.25 -14.35
CA PRO A 263 3.20 -34.28 -15.42
C PRO A 263 1.97 -33.58 -15.98
N ASP A 264 0.87 -34.29 -16.16
CA ASP A 264 -0.38 -33.74 -16.72
C ASP A 264 -1.02 -32.73 -15.78
N GLU A 265 -1.04 -32.97 -14.47
CA GLU A 265 -1.56 -31.99 -13.48
C GLU A 265 -0.77 -30.69 -13.53
N VAL A 266 0.56 -30.77 -13.59
CA VAL A 266 1.44 -29.61 -13.67
C VAL A 266 1.24 -28.88 -15.00
N LEU A 267 1.11 -29.59 -16.09
CA LEU A 267 0.86 -29.01 -17.41
C LEU A 267 -0.46 -28.23 -17.44
N HIS A 268 -1.52 -28.76 -16.85
CA HIS A 268 -2.80 -28.04 -16.73
C HIS A 268 -2.67 -26.73 -15.95
N ILE A 269 -1.95 -26.73 -14.81
CA ILE A 269 -1.69 -25.53 -14.01
C ILE A 269 -0.89 -24.49 -14.85
N LEU A 270 0.15 -24.95 -15.57
CA LEU A 270 0.99 -24.09 -16.41
C LEU A 270 0.19 -23.47 -17.56
N MET A 271 -0.58 -24.25 -18.30
CA MET A 271 -1.39 -23.77 -19.41
C MET A 271 -2.46 -22.79 -18.96
N ARG A 272 -3.18 -23.10 -17.88
CA ARG A 272 -4.17 -22.20 -17.30
C ARG A 272 -3.54 -20.87 -16.86
N SER A 273 -2.46 -20.93 -16.08
CA SER A 273 -1.80 -19.73 -15.59
C SER A 273 -1.21 -18.89 -16.71
N PHE A 274 -0.65 -19.53 -17.76
CA PHE A 274 -0.16 -18.85 -18.94
C PHE A 274 -1.26 -18.06 -19.64
N LEU A 275 -2.40 -18.68 -19.91
CA LEU A 275 -3.53 -18.04 -20.58
C LEU A 275 -4.08 -16.86 -19.74
N ILE A 276 -4.22 -17.04 -18.43
CA ILE A 276 -4.72 -15.98 -17.54
C ILE A 276 -3.74 -14.81 -17.46
N ILE A 277 -2.43 -15.09 -17.29
CA ILE A 277 -1.39 -14.06 -17.25
C ILE A 277 -1.32 -13.30 -18.57
N LEU A 278 -1.39 -14.02 -19.69
CA LEU A 278 -1.39 -13.42 -21.04
C LEU A 278 -2.61 -12.50 -21.24
N THR A 279 -3.80 -13.01 -20.91
CA THR A 279 -5.04 -12.23 -20.99
C THR A 279 -5.00 -11.00 -20.09
N TRP A 280 -4.49 -11.15 -18.86
CA TRP A 280 -4.34 -10.03 -17.93
C TRP A 280 -3.35 -8.99 -18.45
N TYR A 281 -2.18 -9.43 -18.93
CA TYR A 281 -1.11 -8.53 -19.34
C TYR A 281 -1.44 -7.77 -20.63
N PHE A 282 -2.04 -8.44 -21.61
CA PHE A 282 -2.30 -7.86 -22.93
C PHE A 282 -3.69 -7.22 -23.08
N LEU A 283 -4.70 -7.70 -22.35
CA LEU A 283 -6.07 -7.28 -22.54
C LEU A 283 -6.62 -6.51 -21.33
N ILE A 284 -6.75 -7.18 -20.19
CA ILE A 284 -7.46 -6.63 -19.01
C ILE A 284 -6.66 -5.51 -18.34
N GLY A 285 -5.40 -5.75 -18.04
CA GLY A 285 -4.53 -4.79 -17.33
C GLY A 285 -4.40 -3.45 -18.07
N PRO A 286 -4.02 -3.41 -19.36
CA PRO A 286 -3.93 -2.17 -20.11
C PRO A 286 -5.27 -1.43 -20.23
N LEU A 287 -6.39 -2.17 -20.39
CA LEU A 287 -7.73 -1.59 -20.46
C LEU A 287 -8.09 -0.89 -19.14
N LEU A 288 -7.95 -1.61 -18.02
CA LEU A 288 -8.23 -1.06 -16.69
C LEU A 288 -7.34 0.12 -16.35
N LEU A 289 -6.03 0.04 -16.65
CA LEU A 289 -5.11 1.15 -16.45
C LEU A 289 -5.48 2.37 -17.30
N LYS A 290 -5.91 2.17 -18.55
CA LYS A 290 -6.37 3.25 -19.43
C LYS A 290 -7.63 3.93 -18.89
N LEU A 291 -8.58 3.15 -18.39
CA LEU A 291 -9.80 3.66 -17.75
C LEU A 291 -9.47 4.44 -16.47
N LEU A 292 -8.64 3.86 -15.62
CA LEU A 292 -8.19 4.50 -14.38
C LEU A 292 -7.44 5.82 -14.66
N LYS A 293 -6.50 5.83 -15.60
CA LYS A 293 -5.75 7.04 -16.00
C LYS A 293 -6.68 8.12 -16.56
N ARG A 294 -7.67 7.75 -17.35
CA ARG A 294 -8.69 8.69 -17.86
C ARG A 294 -9.52 9.30 -16.73
N TRP A 295 -9.96 8.45 -15.79
CA TRP A 295 -10.75 8.90 -14.65
C TRP A 295 -9.92 9.81 -13.72
N LEU A 296 -8.70 9.41 -13.36
CA LEU A 296 -7.78 10.22 -12.55
C LEU A 296 -7.41 11.54 -13.26
N GLY A 297 -7.26 11.53 -14.59
CA GLY A 297 -7.03 12.74 -15.39
C GLY A 297 -8.15 13.77 -15.23
N LYS A 298 -9.42 13.32 -15.28
CA LYS A 298 -10.58 14.19 -14.99
C LYS A 298 -10.58 14.70 -13.55
N GLN A 299 -10.18 13.88 -12.58
CA GLN A 299 -10.08 14.33 -11.18
C GLN A 299 -8.90 15.30 -10.99
N LYS A 300 -7.79 15.13 -11.70
CA LYS A 300 -6.63 16.04 -11.65
C LYS A 300 -7.01 17.47 -12.00
N THR A 301 -7.82 17.70 -13.02
CA THR A 301 -8.29 19.06 -13.37
C THR A 301 -9.18 19.65 -12.28
N LYS A 302 -10.03 18.82 -11.66
CA LYS A 302 -10.92 19.25 -10.57
C LYS A 302 -10.16 19.65 -9.29
N PHE A 303 -9.07 18.96 -8.98
CA PHE A 303 -8.27 19.17 -7.76
C PHE A 303 -6.94 19.87 -8.01
N GLN A 304 -6.81 20.65 -9.10
CA GLN A 304 -5.55 21.25 -9.51
C GLN A 304 -4.91 22.15 -8.43
N SER A 305 -5.69 22.98 -7.74
CA SER A 305 -5.21 23.80 -6.64
C SER A 305 -4.68 22.98 -5.47
N SER A 306 -5.42 21.94 -5.06
CA SER A 306 -4.98 21.03 -4.00
C SER A 306 -3.71 20.27 -4.37
N ILE A 307 -3.61 19.86 -5.62
CA ILE A 307 -2.41 19.13 -6.12
C ILE A 307 -1.18 20.03 -6.08
N SER A 308 -1.30 21.30 -6.52
CA SER A 308 -0.16 22.22 -6.47
C SER A 308 0.30 22.52 -5.05
N GLU A 309 -0.62 22.73 -4.10
CA GLU A 309 -0.28 22.95 -2.69
C GLU A 309 0.38 21.70 -2.06
N ILE A 310 -0.13 20.50 -2.32
CA ILE A 310 0.46 19.26 -1.81
C ILE A 310 1.81 18.96 -2.46
N LEU A 311 1.98 19.27 -3.75
CA LEU A 311 3.24 19.07 -4.46
C LEU A 311 4.39 19.86 -3.82
N LEU A 312 4.11 21.06 -3.32
CA LEU A 312 5.07 21.87 -2.56
C LEU A 312 5.46 21.24 -1.22
N LEU A 313 4.59 20.42 -0.63
CA LEU A 313 4.84 19.74 0.64
C LEU A 313 5.59 18.40 0.48
N ILE A 314 5.61 17.80 -0.71
CA ILE A 314 6.27 16.50 -0.92
C ILE A 314 7.77 16.53 -0.62
N PRO A 315 8.57 17.52 -1.08
CA PRO A 315 10.00 17.58 -0.78
C PRO A 315 10.28 17.69 0.73
N SER A 316 9.57 18.57 1.44
CA SER A 316 9.70 18.74 2.89
C SER A 316 9.27 17.49 3.66
N THR A 317 8.20 16.83 3.23
CA THR A 317 7.74 15.56 3.81
C THR A 317 8.76 14.44 3.60
N ASN A 318 9.36 14.35 2.42
CA ASN A 318 10.40 13.35 2.13
C ASN A 318 11.67 13.64 2.97
N SER A 319 12.06 14.91 3.08
CA SER A 319 13.16 15.35 3.96
C SER A 319 12.87 15.00 5.42
N LEU A 320 11.65 15.26 5.92
CA LEU A 320 11.24 14.88 7.26
C LEU A 320 11.41 13.37 7.52
N VAL A 321 10.94 12.53 6.61
CA VAL A 321 11.08 11.07 6.73
C VAL A 321 12.56 10.67 6.77
N THR A 322 13.37 11.20 5.86
CA THR A 322 14.79 10.88 5.76
C THR A 322 15.56 11.37 7.00
N SER A 323 15.34 12.61 7.43
CA SER A 323 15.99 13.18 8.62
C SER A 323 15.60 12.44 9.90
N SER A 324 14.33 12.06 10.03
CA SER A 324 13.83 11.24 11.15
C SER A 324 14.52 9.87 11.19
N TRP A 325 14.74 9.26 10.02
CA TRP A 325 15.43 7.97 9.93
C TRP A 325 16.91 8.09 10.32
N ASN A 326 17.61 9.12 9.86
CA ASN A 326 19.01 9.38 10.19
C ASN A 326 19.18 9.72 11.68
N TYR A 327 18.27 10.52 12.26
CA TYR A 327 18.28 10.85 13.69
C TYR A 327 18.21 9.61 14.58
N THR A 328 17.60 8.54 14.10
CA THR A 328 17.45 7.28 14.86
C THR A 328 18.58 6.27 14.61
N GLU A 329 19.67 6.66 13.92
CA GLU A 329 20.76 5.75 13.56
C GLU A 329 21.42 5.05 14.74
N ASN A 330 21.55 5.76 15.88
CA ASN A 330 22.12 5.23 17.12
C ASN A 330 21.20 4.22 17.85
N LYS A 331 19.97 3.99 17.36
CA LYS A 331 19.02 3.04 17.94
C LYS A 331 18.90 1.79 17.06
N ARG A 332 18.60 0.63 17.67
CA ARG A 332 18.51 -0.64 16.96
C ARG A 332 17.13 -1.30 17.13
N GLY A 333 16.76 -2.12 16.16
CA GLY A 333 15.56 -2.95 16.20
C GLY A 333 14.26 -2.16 16.36
N LEU A 334 13.32 -2.70 17.12
CA LEU A 334 12.00 -2.10 17.35
C LEU A 334 12.04 -0.73 18.03
N LYS A 335 13.08 -0.45 18.86
CA LYS A 335 13.27 0.87 19.47
C LYS A 335 13.54 1.94 18.42
N ARG A 336 14.33 1.63 17.39
CA ARG A 336 14.57 2.54 16.25
C ARG A 336 13.28 2.88 15.52
N LEU A 337 12.50 1.86 15.16
CA LEU A 337 11.22 2.04 14.48
C LEU A 337 10.21 2.85 15.30
N SER A 338 10.10 2.56 16.60
CA SER A 338 9.19 3.29 17.48
C SER A 338 9.55 4.77 17.59
N VAL A 339 10.83 5.10 17.76
CA VAL A 339 11.27 6.51 17.85
C VAL A 339 11.14 7.22 16.51
N PHE A 340 11.54 6.58 15.42
CA PHE A 340 11.33 7.08 14.06
C PHE A 340 9.87 7.44 13.82
N PHE A 341 8.95 6.52 14.13
CA PHE A 341 7.53 6.73 14.00
C PHE A 341 7.02 7.92 14.81
N LYS A 342 7.44 8.05 16.07
CA LYS A 342 7.06 9.16 16.95
C LYS A 342 7.54 10.51 16.39
N ILE A 343 8.78 10.59 15.90
CA ILE A 343 9.34 11.81 15.29
C ILE A 343 8.53 12.21 14.07
N VAL A 344 8.29 11.27 13.16
CA VAL A 344 7.49 11.54 11.94
C VAL A 344 6.09 12.02 12.30
N MET A 345 5.43 11.36 13.28
CA MET A 345 4.07 11.72 13.68
C MET A 345 4.02 13.11 14.34
N VAL A 346 4.94 13.42 15.24
CA VAL A 346 4.99 14.72 15.92
C VAL A 346 5.17 15.85 14.90
N ASN A 347 6.16 15.72 14.01
CA ASN A 347 6.49 16.80 13.07
C ASN A 347 5.51 16.90 11.88
N ALA A 348 4.81 15.81 11.54
CA ALA A 348 3.72 15.88 10.56
C ALA A 348 2.43 16.51 11.13
N LEU A 349 2.13 16.25 12.43
CA LEU A 349 0.88 16.64 13.06
C LEU A 349 0.97 17.98 13.82
N LEU A 350 2.12 18.34 14.35
CA LEU A 350 2.34 19.56 15.14
C LEU A 350 3.54 20.33 14.55
N PRO A 351 3.39 20.95 13.39
CA PRO A 351 4.43 21.87 12.90
C PRO A 351 4.47 23.11 13.82
N GLU A 352 5.66 23.61 14.01
CA GLU A 352 5.88 24.89 14.70
C GLU A 352 5.21 26.04 14.00
#